data_d4029a1ad21835d7cb4529efab291359
#
_entry.id   d4029a1ad21835d7cb4529efab291359
#
_cell.length_a   1.000
_cell.length_b   1.000
_cell.length_c   1.000
_cell.angle_alpha   90.00
_cell.angle_beta   90.00
_cell.angle_gamma   90.00
#
_symmetry.space_group_name_H-M   'P 1'
#
loop_
_entity.id
_entity.type
_entity.pdbx_description
1 polymer ?
#
loop_
_entity_poly.entity_id
_entity_poly.type
_entity_poly.pdbx_seq_one_letter_code
_entity_poly.pdbx_strand_id
1 'polypeptide(L)'
;MKLLNTEGMDDEDKKILKNGLSIKTNFKYEDGKDYPAVGEYKITMTFNDNTLVKKVKVADTTAPELNTEFRDIDIVKGTDLNTYDFGGLNLFNATDLSPVEVGYDSSAIDTNTVGTYVLKTTARDSSGNETVKEMSTNITEAPNENQELVTETVTNEDGTKSIRNTLRDKATAQDNTANTKISSNSSKGSSTNKKGSTGSSSSNSSNSSSNSGVNQSFVANMSISRQTTQAITVVGNGGSYATLTLHTKRNGIWTETLSCSARVGKNGITSNKREGDGKTPTGIYSFGQAFGVAGNPGTSRGWLQVNNNHYWVDDVNSPYYNKLVDASQTGIQWSSAEHLIGYPTAYKYAIAVNYNTVCTPGAGSAIFLHCSTGGSTAGCISVSQSNMIRILQSLQGDTLIGIYQNSNSLY
;
A
#
# COMPACT_ATOMS: atom_id res chain seq x y z
N MET A 1 -29.61 -35.10 -9.20
CA MET A 1 -31.00 -35.34 -9.72
C MET A 1 -31.86 -34.06 -9.76
N LYS A 2 -31.63 -33.03 -8.98
CA LYS A 2 -32.39 -31.75 -9.04
C LYS A 2 -32.31 -31.00 -10.40
N LEU A 3 -31.37 -31.36 -11.28
CA LEU A 3 -31.20 -30.76 -12.62
C LEU A 3 -32.11 -31.38 -13.69
N LEU A 4 -32.73 -32.49 -13.40
CA LEU A 4 -33.65 -33.19 -14.30
C LEU A 4 -35.06 -33.14 -13.72
N ASN A 5 -36.05 -32.84 -14.56
CA ASN A 5 -37.42 -33.03 -14.20
C ASN A 5 -37.74 -34.54 -14.29
N THR A 6 -38.03 -35.15 -13.16
CA THR A 6 -38.40 -36.56 -13.02
C THR A 6 -39.84 -36.70 -12.57
N GLU A 7 -40.65 -35.65 -12.73
CA GLU A 7 -42.08 -35.65 -12.44
C GLU A 7 -42.80 -36.60 -13.42
N GLY A 8 -43.62 -37.52 -12.89
CA GLY A 8 -44.30 -38.53 -13.68
C GLY A 8 -43.53 -39.83 -13.94
N MET A 9 -42.25 -39.93 -13.54
CA MET A 9 -41.47 -41.17 -13.59
C MET A 9 -41.78 -42.04 -12.36
N ASP A 10 -41.92 -43.36 -12.58
CA ASP A 10 -41.97 -44.30 -11.47
C ASP A 10 -40.60 -44.52 -10.80
N ASP A 11 -40.56 -45.29 -9.72
CA ASP A 11 -39.32 -45.47 -8.94
C ASP A 11 -38.30 -46.39 -9.63
N GLU A 12 -38.76 -47.29 -10.51
CA GLU A 12 -37.91 -48.17 -11.28
C GLU A 12 -37.21 -47.39 -12.42
N ASP A 13 -37.97 -46.56 -13.13
CA ASP A 13 -37.46 -45.66 -14.15
C ASP A 13 -36.45 -44.64 -13.55
N LYS A 14 -36.74 -44.05 -12.38
CA LYS A 14 -35.82 -43.19 -11.66
C LYS A 14 -34.52 -43.91 -11.30
N LYS A 15 -34.59 -45.19 -10.93
CA LYS A 15 -33.41 -46.01 -10.59
C LYS A 15 -32.59 -46.32 -11.83
N ILE A 16 -33.23 -46.67 -12.95
CA ILE A 16 -32.57 -46.91 -14.23
C ILE A 16 -31.87 -45.63 -14.69
N LEU A 17 -32.55 -44.47 -14.66
CA LEU A 17 -31.96 -43.18 -15.02
C LEU A 17 -30.77 -42.85 -14.13
N LYS A 18 -30.88 -43.03 -12.82
CA LYS A 18 -29.81 -42.75 -11.86
C LYS A 18 -28.58 -43.62 -12.11
N ASN A 19 -28.74 -44.86 -12.49
CA ASN A 19 -27.62 -45.78 -12.70
C ASN A 19 -26.98 -45.64 -14.08
N GLY A 20 -27.75 -45.23 -15.10
CA GLY A 20 -27.24 -45.05 -16.47
C GLY A 20 -26.84 -43.63 -16.86
N LEU A 21 -27.14 -42.63 -16.02
CA LEU A 21 -26.85 -41.22 -16.33
C LEU A 21 -25.40 -40.88 -16.08
N SER A 22 -24.71 -40.50 -17.12
CA SER A 22 -23.37 -39.87 -17.02
C SER A 22 -23.51 -38.36 -17.06
N ILE A 23 -22.87 -37.66 -16.10
CA ILE A 23 -22.85 -36.20 -16.04
C ILE A 23 -21.41 -35.74 -16.12
N LYS A 24 -21.11 -34.92 -17.13
CA LYS A 24 -19.80 -34.25 -17.29
C LYS A 24 -20.04 -32.74 -17.23
N THR A 25 -19.13 -32.05 -16.53
CA THR A 25 -19.14 -30.60 -16.45
C THR A 25 -17.77 -30.06 -16.86
N ASN A 26 -17.75 -28.83 -17.32
CA ASN A 26 -16.49 -28.09 -17.56
C ASN A 26 -16.30 -26.97 -16.52
N PHE A 27 -16.85 -27.11 -15.31
CA PHE A 27 -16.64 -26.18 -14.23
C PHE A 27 -15.17 -25.96 -13.94
N LYS A 28 -14.79 -24.72 -13.73
CA LYS A 28 -13.46 -24.33 -13.23
C LYS A 28 -13.60 -24.01 -11.76
N TYR A 29 -12.67 -24.47 -10.96
CA TYR A 29 -12.59 -24.23 -9.53
C TYR A 29 -11.31 -23.47 -9.26
N GLU A 30 -11.37 -22.52 -8.34
CA GLU A 30 -10.17 -21.86 -7.80
C GLU A 30 -9.62 -22.70 -6.65
N ASP A 31 -8.29 -22.65 -6.46
CA ASP A 31 -7.62 -23.41 -5.42
C ASP A 31 -8.22 -23.13 -4.02
N GLY A 32 -8.61 -24.21 -3.34
CA GLY A 32 -9.18 -24.15 -1.99
C GLY A 32 -10.67 -23.81 -1.92
N LYS A 33 -11.37 -23.69 -3.07
CA LYS A 33 -12.84 -23.47 -3.11
C LYS A 33 -13.57 -24.74 -3.55
N ASP A 34 -14.72 -24.99 -2.93
CA ASP A 34 -15.60 -26.13 -3.22
C ASP A 34 -16.77 -25.78 -4.17
N TYR A 35 -16.80 -24.55 -4.69
CA TYR A 35 -17.77 -24.04 -5.65
C TYR A 35 -17.07 -23.55 -6.93
N PRO A 36 -17.77 -23.60 -8.10
CA PRO A 36 -17.19 -23.15 -9.36
C PRO A 36 -16.95 -21.65 -9.38
N ALA A 37 -15.89 -21.21 -10.07
CA ALA A 37 -15.64 -19.80 -10.36
C ALA A 37 -16.81 -19.19 -11.16
N VAL A 38 -17.00 -17.88 -11.03
CA VAL A 38 -17.99 -17.11 -11.81
C VAL A 38 -17.73 -17.28 -13.31
N GLY A 39 -18.76 -17.60 -14.09
CA GLY A 39 -18.59 -17.82 -15.53
C GLY A 39 -19.72 -18.62 -16.17
N GLU A 40 -19.59 -18.87 -17.48
CA GLU A 40 -20.51 -19.71 -18.23
C GLU A 40 -19.93 -21.11 -18.44
N TYR A 41 -20.72 -22.12 -18.14
CA TYR A 41 -20.32 -23.52 -18.16
C TYR A 41 -21.32 -24.38 -18.92
N LYS A 42 -20.93 -25.61 -19.20
CA LYS A 42 -21.77 -26.62 -19.81
C LYS A 42 -21.86 -27.82 -18.90
N ILE A 43 -23.09 -28.32 -18.75
CA ILE A 43 -23.37 -29.62 -18.16
C ILE A 43 -23.83 -30.53 -19.28
N THR A 44 -23.07 -31.60 -19.52
CA THR A 44 -23.41 -32.64 -20.53
C THR A 44 -23.91 -33.86 -19.78
N MET A 45 -25.15 -34.25 -20.05
CA MET A 45 -25.82 -35.40 -19.49
C MET A 45 -26.03 -36.43 -20.59
N THR A 46 -25.53 -37.64 -20.40
CA THR A 46 -25.65 -38.73 -21.36
C THR A 46 -26.33 -39.91 -20.71
N PHE A 47 -27.38 -40.40 -21.35
CA PHE A 47 -28.12 -41.61 -20.95
C PHE A 47 -28.42 -42.43 -22.18
N ASN A 48 -27.95 -43.67 -22.20
CA ASN A 48 -27.90 -44.52 -23.40
C ASN A 48 -27.48 -43.66 -24.59
N ASP A 49 -27.30 -43.71 -25.64
CA ASP A 49 -26.75 -42.92 -26.74
C ASP A 49 -27.32 -41.48 -26.89
N ASN A 50 -28.17 -41.01 -25.95
CA ASN A 50 -28.78 -39.69 -25.99
C ASN A 50 -27.96 -38.71 -25.12
N THR A 51 -27.65 -37.56 -25.68
CA THR A 51 -26.88 -36.51 -25.01
C THR A 51 -27.69 -35.21 -24.93
N LEU A 52 -27.81 -34.67 -23.72
CA LEU A 52 -28.37 -33.34 -23.46
C LEU A 52 -27.27 -32.41 -22.93
N VAL A 53 -27.12 -31.26 -23.58
CA VAL A 53 -26.18 -30.22 -23.12
C VAL A 53 -26.97 -29.02 -22.59
N LYS A 54 -26.75 -28.67 -21.34
CA LYS A 54 -27.26 -27.45 -20.71
C LYS A 54 -26.15 -26.44 -20.49
N LYS A 55 -26.38 -25.20 -20.89
CA LYS A 55 -25.57 -24.06 -20.48
C LYS A 55 -26.03 -23.60 -19.11
N VAL A 56 -25.10 -23.33 -18.21
CA VAL A 56 -25.39 -22.80 -16.87
C VAL A 56 -24.46 -21.62 -16.64
N LYS A 57 -24.98 -20.56 -16.01
CA LYS A 57 -24.22 -19.40 -15.58
C LYS A 57 -24.03 -19.51 -14.08
N VAL A 58 -22.78 -19.51 -13.63
CA VAL A 58 -22.42 -19.28 -12.23
C VAL A 58 -22.21 -17.78 -12.10
N ALA A 59 -22.96 -17.14 -11.24
CA ALA A 59 -22.87 -15.70 -11.00
C ALA A 59 -22.68 -15.49 -9.50
N ASP A 60 -21.89 -14.50 -9.16
CA ASP A 60 -21.88 -13.94 -7.83
C ASP A 60 -23.14 -13.09 -7.64
N THR A 61 -23.86 -13.33 -6.57
CA THR A 61 -25.09 -12.61 -6.21
C THR A 61 -24.97 -11.88 -4.88
N THR A 62 -23.76 -11.89 -4.31
CA THR A 62 -23.43 -11.22 -3.05
C THR A 62 -22.92 -9.82 -3.36
N ALA A 63 -23.39 -8.83 -2.64
CA ALA A 63 -22.82 -7.49 -2.77
C ALA A 63 -21.50 -7.37 -1.99
N PRO A 64 -20.54 -6.58 -2.46
CA PRO A 64 -19.28 -6.36 -1.77
C PRO A 64 -19.49 -5.88 -0.34
N GLU A 65 -18.68 -6.36 0.59
CA GLU A 65 -18.57 -5.80 1.91
C GLU A 65 -17.70 -4.54 1.84
N LEU A 66 -18.24 -3.39 2.25
CA LEU A 66 -17.54 -2.10 2.25
C LEU A 66 -17.36 -1.62 3.68
N ASN A 67 -16.14 -1.64 4.20
CA ASN A 67 -15.78 -1.29 5.55
C ASN A 67 -14.94 -0.02 5.62
N THR A 68 -15.04 0.73 6.72
CA THR A 68 -14.24 1.91 6.99
C THR A 68 -13.91 2.00 8.48
N GLU A 69 -12.68 2.45 8.76
CA GLU A 69 -12.26 2.89 10.09
C GLU A 69 -12.43 4.40 10.28
N PHE A 70 -12.77 5.13 9.20
CA PHE A 70 -12.91 6.58 9.23
C PHE A 70 -14.35 6.98 9.51
N ARG A 71 -14.52 7.95 10.43
CA ARG A 71 -15.81 8.57 10.74
C ARG A 71 -16.10 9.74 9.81
N ASP A 72 -15.09 10.56 9.56
CA ASP A 72 -15.19 11.77 8.74
C ASP A 72 -13.82 12.24 8.24
N ILE A 73 -13.83 13.16 7.26
CA ILE A 73 -12.62 13.76 6.70
C ILE A 73 -12.80 15.28 6.54
N ASP A 74 -11.70 16.01 6.69
CA ASP A 74 -11.63 17.44 6.39
C ASP A 74 -10.99 17.65 5.01
N ILE A 75 -11.60 18.52 4.21
CA ILE A 75 -11.09 18.99 2.91
C ILE A 75 -10.99 20.51 2.97
N VAL A 76 -9.94 21.08 2.40
CA VAL A 76 -9.72 22.52 2.37
C VAL A 76 -10.66 23.19 1.38
N LYS A 77 -11.23 24.34 1.76
CA LYS A 77 -12.01 25.21 0.91
C LYS A 77 -11.27 25.55 -0.39
N GLY A 78 -11.97 25.45 -1.52
CA GLY A 78 -11.42 25.67 -2.86
C GLY A 78 -10.68 24.47 -3.47
N THR A 79 -10.68 23.30 -2.83
CA THR A 79 -10.11 22.09 -3.40
C THR A 79 -10.88 21.66 -4.65
N ASP A 80 -10.18 21.36 -5.73
CA ASP A 80 -10.78 20.76 -6.93
C ASP A 80 -10.99 19.26 -6.72
N LEU A 81 -12.24 18.86 -6.52
CA LEU A 81 -12.60 17.46 -6.27
C LEU A 81 -12.47 16.56 -7.49
N ASN A 82 -12.39 17.10 -8.71
CA ASN A 82 -12.15 16.29 -9.90
C ASN A 82 -10.73 15.70 -9.93
N THR A 83 -9.81 16.37 -9.27
CA THR A 83 -8.41 15.95 -9.15
C THR A 83 -8.07 15.38 -7.76
N TYR A 84 -9.03 15.43 -6.82
CA TYR A 84 -8.82 14.97 -5.45
C TYR A 84 -8.83 13.43 -5.37
N ASP A 85 -7.74 12.85 -4.88
CA ASP A 85 -7.56 11.40 -4.84
C ASP A 85 -8.17 10.79 -3.56
N PHE A 86 -9.49 10.63 -3.54
CA PHE A 86 -10.17 9.91 -2.45
C PHE A 86 -9.67 8.47 -2.28
N GLY A 87 -9.30 7.80 -3.40
CA GLY A 87 -8.78 6.43 -3.38
C GLY A 87 -7.46 6.33 -2.62
N GLY A 88 -6.60 7.33 -2.76
CA GLY A 88 -5.32 7.40 -2.07
C GLY A 88 -5.42 7.57 -0.56
N LEU A 89 -6.54 8.04 -0.05
CA LEU A 89 -6.78 8.16 1.40
C LEU A 89 -7.11 6.82 2.07
N ASN A 90 -7.41 5.77 1.29
CA ASN A 90 -7.84 4.45 1.79
C ASN A 90 -8.97 4.54 2.83
N LEU A 91 -9.95 5.39 2.57
CA LEU A 91 -11.07 5.63 3.47
C LEU A 91 -11.94 4.39 3.67
N PHE A 92 -12.01 3.54 2.66
CA PHE A 92 -12.82 2.32 2.66
C PHE A 92 -12.00 1.12 2.20
N ASN A 93 -12.29 -0.02 2.81
CA ASN A 93 -11.81 -1.33 2.38
C ASN A 93 -12.99 -2.16 1.86
N ALA A 94 -12.90 -2.60 0.61
CA ALA A 94 -13.93 -3.42 -0.03
C ALA A 94 -13.44 -4.85 -0.23
N THR A 95 -14.27 -5.83 0.14
CA THR A 95 -13.97 -7.26 -0.02
C THR A 95 -15.17 -8.00 -0.58
N ASP A 96 -14.91 -8.96 -1.47
CA ASP A 96 -15.93 -9.85 -2.03
C ASP A 96 -15.30 -11.12 -2.62
N LEU A 97 -16.14 -12.04 -3.09
CA LEU A 97 -15.74 -13.23 -3.86
C LEU A 97 -15.23 -12.84 -5.25
N SER A 98 -15.81 -11.79 -5.83
CA SER A 98 -15.46 -11.24 -7.13
C SER A 98 -14.55 -10.01 -6.99
N PRO A 99 -13.75 -9.66 -8.01
CA PRO A 99 -13.01 -8.39 -8.00
C PRO A 99 -13.92 -7.19 -7.80
N VAL A 100 -13.54 -6.29 -6.89
CA VAL A 100 -14.33 -5.11 -6.50
C VAL A 100 -13.66 -3.84 -6.99
N GLU A 101 -14.46 -2.93 -7.54
CA GLU A 101 -14.10 -1.56 -7.86
C GLU A 101 -14.78 -0.60 -6.86
N VAL A 102 -14.02 0.38 -6.34
CA VAL A 102 -14.53 1.38 -5.40
C VAL A 102 -14.54 2.74 -6.09
N GLY A 103 -15.72 3.34 -6.18
CA GLY A 103 -15.94 4.68 -6.73
C GLY A 103 -16.37 5.66 -5.66
N TYR A 104 -16.03 6.94 -5.85
CA TYR A 104 -16.38 8.04 -4.96
C TYR A 104 -17.22 9.08 -5.72
N ASP A 105 -18.38 9.42 -5.16
CA ASP A 105 -19.24 10.47 -5.67
C ASP A 105 -19.21 11.66 -4.70
N SER A 106 -18.53 12.71 -5.13
CA SER A 106 -18.37 13.97 -4.41
C SER A 106 -19.27 15.08 -4.95
N SER A 107 -20.23 14.77 -5.80
CA SER A 107 -21.10 15.76 -6.47
C SER A 107 -21.95 16.62 -5.52
N ALA A 108 -22.20 16.10 -4.30
CA ALA A 108 -22.92 16.81 -3.24
C ALA A 108 -22.05 17.74 -2.40
N ILE A 109 -20.73 17.80 -2.64
CA ILE A 109 -19.77 18.58 -1.84
C ILE A 109 -19.49 19.91 -2.53
N ASP A 110 -19.89 21.03 -1.91
CA ASP A 110 -19.49 22.38 -2.32
C ASP A 110 -18.21 22.78 -1.58
N THR A 111 -17.08 22.75 -2.28
CA THR A 111 -15.80 23.15 -1.69
C THR A 111 -15.62 24.65 -1.51
N ASN A 112 -16.51 25.50 -2.04
CA ASN A 112 -16.42 26.94 -1.89
C ASN A 112 -17.08 27.45 -0.59
N THR A 113 -17.84 26.59 0.06
CA THR A 113 -18.56 26.94 1.30
C THR A 113 -18.12 26.04 2.45
N VAL A 114 -17.65 26.63 3.55
CA VAL A 114 -17.35 25.90 4.79
C VAL A 114 -18.61 25.25 5.33
N GLY A 115 -18.52 23.99 5.67
CA GLY A 115 -19.67 23.22 6.15
C GLY A 115 -19.42 21.71 6.12
N THR A 116 -20.42 20.95 6.53
CA THR A 116 -20.39 19.49 6.49
C THR A 116 -21.24 18.98 5.33
N TYR A 117 -20.67 18.11 4.54
CA TYR A 117 -21.23 17.50 3.34
C TYR A 117 -21.14 15.97 3.46
N VAL A 118 -21.67 15.27 2.47
CA VAL A 118 -21.65 13.81 2.39
C VAL A 118 -20.86 13.37 1.18
N LEU A 119 -19.82 12.54 1.40
CA LEU A 119 -19.13 11.76 0.39
C LEU A 119 -19.84 10.41 0.27
N LYS A 120 -20.30 10.07 -0.93
CA LYS A 120 -20.91 8.79 -1.21
C LYS A 120 -19.88 7.87 -1.85
N THR A 121 -19.73 6.67 -1.31
CA THR A 121 -18.79 5.67 -1.81
C THR A 121 -19.54 4.42 -2.23
N THR A 122 -19.27 3.94 -3.43
CA THR A 122 -19.89 2.74 -4.01
C THR A 122 -18.81 1.70 -4.26
N ALA A 123 -19.00 0.50 -3.72
CA ALA A 123 -18.23 -0.70 -4.08
C ALA A 123 -19.08 -1.53 -5.04
N ARG A 124 -18.54 -1.85 -6.23
CA ARG A 124 -19.19 -2.68 -7.24
C ARG A 124 -18.31 -3.85 -7.59
N ASP A 125 -18.87 -5.06 -7.61
CA ASP A 125 -18.18 -6.25 -8.08
C ASP A 125 -18.27 -6.42 -9.60
N SER A 126 -17.51 -7.37 -10.14
CA SER A 126 -17.53 -7.69 -11.58
C SER A 126 -18.84 -8.36 -12.03
N SER A 127 -19.70 -8.79 -11.12
CA SER A 127 -21.03 -9.36 -11.38
C SER A 127 -22.13 -8.31 -11.40
N GLY A 128 -21.83 -7.08 -10.97
CA GLY A 128 -22.71 -5.92 -10.95
C GLY A 128 -23.44 -5.69 -9.64
N ASN A 129 -23.12 -6.46 -8.57
CA ASN A 129 -23.67 -6.20 -7.25
C ASN A 129 -22.97 -4.99 -6.62
N GLU A 130 -23.71 -4.21 -5.81
CA GLU A 130 -23.23 -2.96 -5.25
C GLU A 130 -23.50 -2.82 -3.76
N THR A 131 -22.57 -2.18 -3.07
CA THR A 131 -22.78 -1.65 -1.71
C THR A 131 -22.42 -0.18 -1.70
N VAL A 132 -23.26 0.62 -1.06
CA VAL A 132 -23.07 2.07 -0.94
C VAL A 132 -22.92 2.43 0.54
N LYS A 133 -21.91 3.28 0.85
CA LYS A 133 -21.76 3.92 2.16
C LYS A 133 -21.54 5.42 2.02
N GLU A 134 -21.94 6.14 3.03
CA GLU A 134 -21.79 7.59 3.13
C GLU A 134 -20.84 7.95 4.27
N MET A 135 -20.06 9.01 4.06
CA MET A 135 -19.12 9.53 5.05
C MET A 135 -19.25 11.04 5.14
N SER A 136 -19.22 11.58 6.35
CA SER A 136 -19.18 13.03 6.57
C SER A 136 -17.88 13.62 6.05
N THR A 137 -17.98 14.71 5.30
CA THR A 137 -16.85 15.47 4.76
C THR A 137 -17.00 16.92 5.17
N ASN A 138 -16.03 17.45 5.92
CA ASN A 138 -16.07 18.85 6.38
C ASN A 138 -15.20 19.69 5.45
N ILE A 139 -15.77 20.76 4.91
CA ILE A 139 -15.00 21.79 4.23
C ILE A 139 -14.51 22.78 5.26
N THR A 140 -13.19 22.89 5.39
CA THR A 140 -12.51 23.76 6.36
C THR A 140 -11.90 24.97 5.66
N GLU A 141 -11.64 26.07 6.40
CA GLU A 141 -11.02 27.26 5.82
C GLU A 141 -9.65 26.94 5.20
N ALA A 142 -9.32 27.69 4.15
CA ALA A 142 -8.00 27.63 3.53
C ALA A 142 -7.00 28.49 4.32
N PRO A 143 -5.69 28.11 4.37
CA PRO A 143 -4.68 28.91 5.02
C PRO A 143 -4.50 30.26 4.31
N ASN A 144 -4.34 31.33 5.07
CA ASN A 144 -3.93 32.62 4.55
C ASN A 144 -2.39 32.67 4.34
N GLU A 145 -1.87 33.80 3.85
CA GLU A 145 -0.44 33.97 3.56
C GLU A 145 0.51 33.75 4.77
N ASN A 146 0.01 33.98 5.98
CA ASN A 146 0.75 33.83 7.24
C ASN A 146 0.52 32.48 7.90
N GLN A 147 -0.27 31.60 7.30
CA GLN A 147 -0.63 30.28 7.85
C GLN A 147 -0.13 29.14 6.97
N GLU A 148 0.08 28.03 7.60
CA GLU A 148 0.31 26.74 6.95
C GLU A 148 -0.81 25.75 7.33
N LEU A 149 -1.12 24.87 6.39
CA LEU A 149 -2.06 23.79 6.61
C LEU A 149 -1.34 22.56 7.12
N VAL A 150 -1.81 22.01 8.24
CA VAL A 150 -1.39 20.71 8.75
C VAL A 150 -2.56 19.75 8.64
N THR A 151 -2.40 18.69 7.85
CA THR A 151 -3.40 17.63 7.73
C THR A 151 -2.87 16.37 8.44
N GLU A 152 -3.65 15.85 9.36
CA GLU A 152 -3.27 14.67 10.14
C GLU A 152 -4.44 13.70 10.29
N THR A 153 -4.13 12.41 10.48
CA THR A 153 -5.11 11.40 10.86
C THR A 153 -5.14 11.29 12.37
N VAL A 154 -6.28 11.53 12.97
CA VAL A 154 -6.50 11.43 14.42
C VAL A 154 -7.36 10.21 14.74
N THR A 155 -7.10 9.59 15.88
CA THR A 155 -7.96 8.52 16.42
C THR A 155 -8.94 9.15 17.42
N ASN A 156 -10.23 8.94 17.21
CA ASN A 156 -11.29 9.44 18.04
C ASN A 156 -11.44 8.58 19.33
N GLU A 157 -12.17 9.07 20.32
CA GLU A 157 -12.42 8.35 21.58
C GLU A 157 -13.14 6.99 21.38
N ASP A 158 -13.94 6.87 20.32
CA ASP A 158 -14.65 5.65 19.92
C ASP A 158 -13.79 4.65 19.13
N GLY A 159 -12.50 4.96 18.92
CA GLY A 159 -11.55 4.15 18.16
C GLY A 159 -11.62 4.37 16.66
N THR A 160 -12.56 5.13 16.13
CA THR A 160 -12.59 5.49 14.70
C THR A 160 -11.50 6.51 14.38
N LYS A 161 -11.18 6.66 13.09
CA LYS A 161 -10.22 7.65 12.59
C LYS A 161 -10.93 8.84 11.95
N SER A 162 -10.26 9.98 11.95
CA SER A 162 -10.69 11.17 11.19
C SER A 162 -9.48 11.82 10.56
N ILE A 163 -9.66 12.41 9.38
CA ILE A 163 -8.65 13.30 8.79
C ILE A 163 -8.99 14.72 9.21
N ARG A 164 -8.05 15.41 9.83
CA ARG A 164 -8.23 16.77 10.35
C ARG A 164 -7.27 17.75 9.72
N ASN A 165 -7.81 18.91 9.38
CA ASN A 165 -7.08 20.08 8.92
C ASN A 165 -6.92 21.07 10.04
N THR A 166 -5.71 21.47 10.35
CA THR A 166 -5.39 22.49 11.34
C THR A 166 -4.59 23.61 10.68
N LEU A 167 -5.02 24.87 10.87
CA LEU A 167 -4.27 26.03 10.41
C LEU A 167 -3.29 26.44 11.51
N ARG A 168 -2.01 26.59 11.16
CA ARG A 168 -0.95 27.08 12.08
C ARG A 168 -0.32 28.34 11.52
N ASP A 169 -0.02 29.30 12.38
CA ASP A 169 0.71 30.49 11.98
C ASP A 169 2.16 30.13 11.63
N LYS A 170 2.63 30.63 10.51
CA LYS A 170 4.04 30.50 10.13
C LYS A 170 4.89 31.26 11.13
N ALA A 171 5.98 30.67 11.61
CA ALA A 171 6.95 31.35 12.47
C ALA A 171 7.48 32.59 11.76
N THR A 172 7.21 33.79 12.27
CA THR A 172 7.81 35.02 11.80
C THR A 172 9.32 34.94 12.02
N ALA A 173 10.11 35.04 10.94
CA ALA A 173 11.54 35.19 11.04
C ALA A 173 11.82 36.49 11.80
N GLN A 174 12.23 36.38 13.06
CA GLN A 174 12.75 37.53 13.80
C GLN A 174 14.05 37.96 13.14
N ASP A 175 14.02 39.17 12.58
CA ASP A 175 15.16 39.92 12.05
C ASP A 175 16.11 40.21 13.22
N ASN A 176 17.18 39.44 13.36
CA ASN A 176 18.24 39.68 14.32
C ASN A 176 19.22 40.75 13.78
N THR A 177 18.71 41.98 13.62
CA THR A 177 19.54 43.17 13.55
C THR A 177 19.31 44.02 14.78
N ALA A 178 19.96 43.69 15.88
CA ALA A 178 20.01 44.55 17.07
C ALA A 178 21.49 44.81 17.41
N ASN A 179 21.99 45.87 16.87
CA ASN A 179 22.67 46.99 17.50
C ASN A 179 23.43 46.72 18.82
N THR A 180 24.75 46.62 18.65
CA THR A 180 25.76 46.80 19.68
C THR A 180 25.70 48.24 20.23
N LYS A 181 25.29 48.43 21.46
CA LYS A 181 25.65 49.60 22.25
C LYS A 181 26.26 49.18 23.59
N ILE A 182 27.55 49.40 23.68
CA ILE A 182 28.35 49.38 24.89
C ILE A 182 27.85 50.53 25.82
N SER A 183 27.58 50.20 27.08
CA SER A 183 27.67 51.17 28.14
C SER A 183 28.16 50.50 29.42
N SER A 184 29.33 50.89 29.80
CA SER A 184 30.00 50.63 31.06
C SER A 184 29.27 51.34 32.20
N ASN A 185 29.00 50.72 33.35
CA ASN A 185 29.41 51.31 34.60
C ASN A 185 29.40 50.31 35.78
N SER A 186 30.42 50.49 36.54
CA SER A 186 30.87 49.82 37.75
C SER A 186 29.97 50.04 38.97
N SER A 187 29.90 49.13 39.90
CA SER A 187 30.52 49.21 41.24
C SER A 187 29.93 48.20 42.25
N LYS A 188 30.85 47.45 42.81
CA LYS A 188 31.20 47.19 44.22
C LYS A 188 30.12 46.68 45.21
N GLY A 189 30.56 45.59 45.86
CA GLY A 189 30.40 45.38 47.30
C GLY A 189 29.81 44.04 47.64
N SER A 190 30.60 43.15 48.03
CA SER A 190 31.25 42.69 49.26
C SER A 190 30.49 41.58 50.00
N SER A 191 31.18 40.43 49.99
CA SER A 191 31.40 39.41 51.04
C SER A 191 30.28 39.08 52.09
N THR A 192 30.06 37.77 52.32
CA THR A 192 30.74 36.97 53.32
C THR A 192 30.25 35.51 53.36
N ASN A 193 31.22 34.65 53.61
CA ASN A 193 31.24 33.25 54.02
C ASN A 193 30.12 32.71 54.95
N LYS A 194 29.72 31.40 54.81
CA LYS A 194 30.07 30.22 55.64
C LYS A 194 29.34 28.96 55.24
N LYS A 195 30.06 27.94 54.86
CA LYS A 195 30.42 26.63 55.38
C LYS A 195 29.31 25.79 56.05
N GLY A 196 29.16 24.52 55.58
CA GLY A 196 28.58 23.35 56.23
C GLY A 196 27.89 22.39 55.24
N SER A 197 28.54 21.44 54.78
CA SER A 197 28.77 20.01 55.03
C SER A 197 27.59 19.07 54.87
N THR A 198 27.79 18.11 53.96
CA THR A 198 27.40 16.70 53.93
C THR A 198 25.94 16.29 53.66
N GLY A 199 25.80 15.41 52.65
CA GLY A 199 24.66 14.50 52.52
C GLY A 199 24.43 14.05 51.09
N SER A 200 25.07 12.94 50.76
CA SER A 200 24.93 12.17 49.51
C SER A 200 23.51 11.64 49.32
N SER A 201 22.91 11.81 48.16
CA SER A 201 22.12 10.75 47.51
C SER A 201 21.84 11.13 46.06
N SER A 202 22.33 10.29 45.20
CA SER A 202 22.11 10.30 43.74
C SER A 202 20.67 10.07 43.41
N SER A 203 20.08 10.98 42.64
CA SER A 203 18.92 10.66 41.79
C SER A 203 19.19 11.25 40.41
N ASN A 204 19.41 10.36 39.45
CA ASN A 204 19.47 10.63 38.04
C ASN A 204 18.13 11.25 37.61
N SER A 205 18.13 12.55 37.40
CA SER A 205 17.08 13.23 36.63
C SER A 205 17.60 13.39 35.22
N SER A 206 17.10 12.50 34.35
CA SER A 206 17.19 12.70 32.91
C SER A 206 16.52 14.00 32.54
N ASN A 207 17.31 14.96 32.17
CA ASN A 207 16.88 16.22 31.56
C ASN A 207 16.24 15.89 30.19
N SER A 208 14.93 15.69 30.17
CA SER A 208 14.17 15.80 28.94
C SER A 208 13.99 17.27 28.61
N SER A 209 14.85 17.80 27.75
CA SER A 209 14.63 19.07 27.08
C SER A 209 13.30 18.96 26.34
N SER A 210 12.26 19.61 26.89
CA SER A 210 11.00 19.86 26.21
C SER A 210 11.26 20.76 25.01
N ASN A 211 11.55 20.13 23.87
CA ASN A 211 11.57 20.80 22.58
C ASN A 211 10.11 20.91 22.10
N SER A 212 9.61 22.10 21.97
CA SER A 212 8.25 22.46 21.53
C SER A 212 7.90 21.75 20.22
N GLY A 213 6.90 20.90 20.26
CA GLY A 213 6.48 19.90 19.30
C GLY A 213 6.30 20.35 17.86
N VAL A 214 7.28 20.07 17.05
CA VAL A 214 7.04 19.75 15.66
C VAL A 214 6.81 18.23 15.62
N ASN A 215 5.60 17.79 15.26
CA ASN A 215 5.28 16.37 15.11
C ASN A 215 6.12 15.82 13.95
N GLN A 216 7.30 15.30 14.27
CA GLN A 216 8.12 14.61 13.29
C GLN A 216 7.56 13.19 13.05
N SER A 217 7.55 12.77 11.80
CA SER A 217 7.29 11.38 11.47
C SER A 217 8.21 10.44 12.26
N PHE A 218 7.68 9.28 12.67
CA PHE A 218 8.42 8.25 13.44
C PHE A 218 9.76 7.86 12.79
N VAL A 219 9.87 7.97 11.46
CA VAL A 219 11.10 7.67 10.72
C VAL A 219 12.29 8.52 11.17
N ALA A 220 12.04 9.71 11.76
CA ALA A 220 13.11 10.59 12.25
C ALA A 220 14.04 9.92 13.27
N ASN A 221 13.52 8.96 14.04
CA ASN A 221 14.25 8.22 15.06
C ASN A 221 14.87 6.91 14.56
N MET A 222 14.63 6.55 13.29
CA MET A 222 15.12 5.31 12.70
C MET A 222 16.47 5.49 12.03
N SER A 223 17.25 4.42 11.91
CA SER A 223 18.57 4.42 11.27
C SER A 223 18.55 4.88 9.80
N ILE A 224 17.46 4.62 9.08
CA ILE A 224 17.25 5.03 7.69
C ILE A 224 17.24 6.55 7.53
N SER A 225 16.74 7.30 8.51
CA SER A 225 16.64 8.78 8.47
C SER A 225 17.97 9.50 8.42
N ARG A 226 19.06 8.81 8.76
CA ARG A 226 20.42 9.33 8.73
C ARG A 226 21.10 9.12 7.37
N GLN A 227 20.50 8.33 6.49
CA GLN A 227 21.08 7.88 5.24
C GLN A 227 20.46 8.55 4.01
N THR A 228 19.32 9.22 4.18
CA THR A 228 18.55 9.78 3.08
C THR A 228 17.72 10.98 3.54
N THR A 229 17.19 11.72 2.57
CA THR A 229 16.19 12.78 2.79
C THR A 229 14.77 12.34 2.43
N GLN A 230 14.62 11.14 1.83
CA GLN A 230 13.32 10.54 1.56
C GLN A 230 13.36 9.03 1.82
N ALA A 231 12.46 8.53 2.64
CA ALA A 231 12.39 7.12 3.01
C ALA A 231 11.01 6.52 2.77
N ILE A 232 10.97 5.31 2.27
CA ILE A 232 9.79 4.46 2.32
C ILE A 232 10.00 3.46 3.45
N THR A 233 9.03 3.34 4.36
CA THR A 233 8.98 2.26 5.34
C THR A 233 7.90 1.26 4.96
N VAL A 234 8.22 -0.03 5.00
CA VAL A 234 7.27 -1.14 4.85
C VAL A 234 7.27 -1.92 6.14
N VAL A 235 6.18 -1.84 6.90
CA VAL A 235 6.05 -2.44 8.22
C VAL A 235 5.02 -3.56 8.17
N GLY A 236 5.41 -4.78 8.50
CA GLY A 236 4.53 -5.94 8.50
C GLY A 236 3.45 -5.85 9.58
N ASN A 237 2.22 -6.18 9.21
CA ASN A 237 1.04 -6.23 10.09
C ASN A 237 0.59 -7.67 10.39
N GLY A 238 1.46 -8.65 10.08
CA GLY A 238 1.19 -10.08 10.20
C GLY A 238 0.83 -10.73 8.85
N GLY A 239 1.24 -11.99 8.67
CA GLY A 239 1.07 -12.72 7.41
C GLY A 239 1.63 -11.93 6.22
N SER A 240 0.85 -11.77 5.18
CA SER A 240 1.22 -11.04 3.95
C SER A 240 0.75 -9.58 3.93
N TYR A 241 0.30 -9.03 5.06
CA TYR A 241 -0.16 -7.65 5.16
C TYR A 241 0.95 -6.73 5.68
N ALA A 242 1.00 -5.51 5.17
CA ALA A 242 1.94 -4.49 5.63
C ALA A 242 1.34 -3.08 5.43
N THR A 243 1.93 -2.11 6.09
CA THR A 243 1.72 -0.68 5.82
C THR A 243 2.96 -0.13 5.14
N LEU A 244 2.78 0.56 4.01
CA LEU A 244 3.83 1.30 3.33
C LEU A 244 3.62 2.79 3.60
N THR A 245 4.68 3.48 4.08
CA THR A 245 4.64 4.92 4.33
C THR A 245 5.81 5.60 3.63
N LEU A 246 5.54 6.66 2.87
CA LEU A 246 6.54 7.54 2.25
C LEU A 246 6.76 8.74 3.17
N HIS A 247 7.99 8.96 3.55
CA HIS A 247 8.44 10.05 4.41
C HIS A 247 9.41 10.95 3.66
N THR A 248 9.25 12.25 3.78
CA THR A 248 10.16 13.22 3.16
C THR A 248 10.66 14.21 4.21
N LYS A 249 11.97 14.48 4.17
CA LYS A 249 12.64 15.44 5.05
C LYS A 249 12.73 16.79 4.35
N ARG A 250 12.12 17.82 4.92
CA ARG A 250 12.22 19.21 4.46
C ARG A 250 12.61 20.09 5.62
N ASN A 251 13.59 20.96 5.43
CA ASN A 251 14.10 21.87 6.48
C ASN A 251 14.45 21.16 7.80
N GLY A 252 14.98 19.93 7.71
CA GLY A 252 15.34 19.13 8.88
C GLY A 252 14.20 18.32 9.49
N ILE A 253 12.96 18.52 9.07
CA ILE A 253 11.75 17.89 9.61
C ILE A 253 11.29 16.77 8.69
N TRP A 254 11.03 15.58 9.27
CA TRP A 254 10.47 14.45 8.60
C TRP A 254 8.93 14.48 8.63
N THR A 255 8.29 14.39 7.49
CA THR A 255 6.83 14.34 7.35
C THR A 255 6.40 13.10 6.58
N GLU A 256 5.26 12.53 6.91
CA GLU A 256 4.60 11.50 6.12
C GLU A 256 3.88 12.16 4.96
N THR A 257 4.20 11.76 3.73
CA THR A 257 3.61 12.33 2.51
C THR A 257 2.65 11.36 1.81
N LEU A 258 2.73 10.07 2.15
CA LEU A 258 1.79 9.03 1.74
C LEU A 258 1.86 7.89 2.75
N SER A 259 0.70 7.34 3.14
CA SER A 259 0.63 6.07 3.86
C SER A 259 -0.48 5.22 3.24
N CYS A 260 -0.21 3.92 3.05
CA CYS A 260 -1.18 3.04 2.41
C CYS A 260 -0.99 1.57 2.81
N SER A 261 -2.05 0.79 2.65
CA SER A 261 -1.98 -0.66 2.76
C SER A 261 -1.08 -1.24 1.68
N ALA A 262 -0.27 -2.22 2.06
CA ALA A 262 0.60 -2.96 1.16
C ALA A 262 0.45 -4.47 1.37
N ARG A 263 0.82 -5.23 0.34
CA ARG A 263 0.96 -6.68 0.45
C ARG A 263 2.43 -7.04 0.30
N VAL A 264 2.83 -8.07 0.99
CA VAL A 264 4.19 -8.63 0.97
C VAL A 264 4.15 -10.12 0.65
N GLY A 265 5.27 -10.78 0.72
CA GLY A 265 5.38 -12.22 0.45
C GLY A 265 4.31 -13.03 1.18
N LYS A 266 3.74 -14.05 0.53
CA LYS A 266 2.69 -14.92 1.09
C LYS A 266 3.04 -15.53 2.44
N ASN A 267 4.34 -15.71 2.71
CA ASN A 267 4.89 -16.24 3.95
C ASN A 267 5.48 -15.14 4.85
N GLY A 268 5.08 -13.87 4.65
CA GLY A 268 5.47 -12.73 5.47
C GLY A 268 6.82 -12.11 5.13
N ILE A 269 7.42 -11.46 6.11
CA ILE A 269 8.71 -10.76 6.02
C ILE A 269 9.76 -11.53 6.82
N THR A 270 11.02 -11.57 6.35
CA THR A 270 12.09 -12.37 6.97
C THR A 270 13.46 -11.70 6.91
N SER A 271 14.28 -11.92 7.93
CA SER A 271 15.71 -11.57 7.91
C SER A 271 16.60 -12.67 7.28
N ASN A 272 16.03 -13.84 6.98
CA ASN A 272 16.74 -14.97 6.38
C ASN A 272 16.05 -15.36 5.05
N LYS A 273 16.14 -14.47 4.06
CA LYS A 273 15.55 -14.63 2.74
C LYS A 273 16.27 -15.73 1.95
N ARG A 274 15.49 -16.55 1.23
CA ARG A 274 15.96 -17.57 0.29
C ARG A 274 15.15 -17.53 -0.99
N GLU A 275 15.72 -18.04 -2.08
CA GLU A 275 14.99 -18.20 -3.33
C GLU A 275 13.78 -19.11 -3.13
N GLY A 276 12.62 -18.71 -3.71
CA GLY A 276 11.39 -19.49 -3.67
C GLY A 276 10.68 -19.58 -2.30
N ASP A 277 11.15 -18.89 -1.25
CA ASP A 277 10.58 -18.98 0.12
C ASP A 277 9.24 -18.27 0.29
N GLY A 278 8.81 -17.47 -0.69
CA GLY A 278 7.57 -16.71 -0.63
C GLY A 278 7.58 -15.58 0.42
N LYS A 279 8.77 -15.09 0.82
CA LYS A 279 8.93 -14.06 1.85
C LYS A 279 9.58 -12.79 1.29
N THR A 280 9.26 -11.66 1.88
CA THR A 280 9.91 -10.37 1.60
C THR A 280 11.10 -10.17 2.53
N PRO A 281 12.29 -9.75 2.04
CA PRO A 281 13.46 -9.56 2.89
C PRO A 281 13.33 -8.31 3.77
N THR A 282 13.80 -8.39 5.04
CA THR A 282 14.03 -7.21 5.87
C THR A 282 15.31 -6.50 5.46
N GLY A 283 15.40 -5.21 5.71
CA GLY A 283 16.62 -4.41 5.51
C GLY A 283 16.32 -3.04 4.94
N ILE A 284 17.39 -2.26 4.72
CA ILE A 284 17.34 -0.95 4.07
C ILE A 284 18.00 -1.06 2.71
N TYR A 285 17.30 -0.66 1.66
CA TYR A 285 17.74 -0.81 0.28
C TYR A 285 17.53 0.49 -0.50
N SER A 286 18.34 0.69 -1.52
CA SER A 286 18.06 1.68 -2.57
C SER A 286 17.12 1.08 -3.63
N PHE A 287 16.64 1.94 -4.52
CA PHE A 287 15.87 1.52 -5.67
C PHE A 287 16.74 1.39 -6.92
N GLY A 288 16.46 0.37 -7.73
CA GLY A 288 17.07 0.13 -9.02
C GLY A 288 16.22 0.67 -10.18
N GLN A 289 16.13 -0.12 -11.27
CA GLN A 289 15.41 0.25 -12.49
C GLN A 289 13.91 0.36 -12.22
N ALA A 290 13.34 1.51 -12.57
CA ALA A 290 11.89 1.67 -12.67
C ALA A 290 11.43 1.18 -14.05
N PHE A 291 10.37 0.38 -14.09
CA PHE A 291 9.91 -0.26 -15.31
C PHE A 291 8.40 -0.50 -15.31
N GLY A 292 7.85 -0.79 -16.49
CA GLY A 292 6.46 -1.22 -16.58
C GLY A 292 5.99 -1.54 -17.98
N VAL A 293 4.85 -2.24 -18.04
CA VAL A 293 4.15 -2.54 -19.29
C VAL A 293 3.51 -1.27 -19.86
N ALA A 294 3.01 -0.39 -19.01
CA ALA A 294 2.51 0.93 -19.40
C ALA A 294 3.65 1.93 -19.60
N GLY A 295 3.34 3.07 -20.24
CA GLY A 295 4.28 4.19 -20.40
C GLY A 295 4.68 4.80 -19.06
N ASN A 296 5.74 5.64 -19.06
CA ASN A 296 6.22 6.32 -17.86
C ASN A 296 5.08 7.09 -17.17
N PRO A 297 4.78 6.79 -15.88
CA PRO A 297 3.71 7.47 -15.14
C PRO A 297 4.08 8.89 -14.68
N GLY A 298 5.21 9.44 -15.11
CA GLY A 298 5.72 10.75 -14.70
C GLY A 298 6.85 10.67 -13.67
N THR A 299 7.52 9.50 -13.53
CA THR A 299 8.70 9.41 -12.68
C THR A 299 9.90 10.14 -13.30
N SER A 300 10.68 10.84 -12.46
CA SER A 300 11.97 11.44 -12.83
C SER A 300 13.10 10.41 -12.92
N ARG A 301 12.89 9.18 -12.44
CA ARG A 301 13.84 8.08 -12.57
C ARG A 301 13.81 7.53 -13.99
N GLY A 302 14.92 6.98 -14.46
CA GLY A 302 14.97 6.30 -15.75
C GLY A 302 13.88 5.23 -15.84
N TRP A 303 13.07 5.27 -16.91
CA TRP A 303 11.95 4.37 -17.15
C TRP A 303 12.25 3.36 -18.24
N LEU A 304 12.11 2.08 -17.94
CA LEU A 304 12.13 1.02 -18.92
C LEU A 304 10.70 0.60 -19.27
N GLN A 305 10.26 0.91 -20.48
CA GLN A 305 9.05 0.30 -21.03
C GLN A 305 9.37 -1.15 -21.40
N VAL A 306 8.77 -2.11 -20.70
CA VAL A 306 9.04 -3.53 -20.96
C VAL A 306 8.41 -3.99 -22.27
N ASN A 307 9.09 -4.94 -22.90
CA ASN A 307 8.65 -5.61 -24.13
C ASN A 307 8.90 -7.12 -24.03
N ASN A 308 8.68 -7.87 -25.11
CA ASN A 308 8.80 -9.33 -25.14
C ASN A 308 10.22 -9.87 -24.86
N ASN A 309 11.23 -9.03 -24.86
CA ASN A 309 12.63 -9.46 -24.64
C ASN A 309 13.11 -9.22 -23.21
N HIS A 310 12.32 -8.57 -22.35
CA HIS A 310 12.75 -8.21 -21.01
C HIS A 310 12.36 -9.28 -19.99
N TYR A 311 13.39 -9.81 -19.31
CA TYR A 311 13.28 -10.82 -18.28
C TYR A 311 14.03 -10.42 -17.01
N TRP A 312 13.53 -10.83 -15.85
CA TRP A 312 14.31 -10.82 -14.61
C TRP A 312 14.62 -12.27 -14.24
N VAL A 313 15.90 -12.64 -14.27
CA VAL A 313 16.30 -14.04 -14.17
C VAL A 313 16.34 -14.46 -12.70
N ASP A 314 15.62 -15.53 -12.35
CA ASP A 314 15.56 -16.16 -11.02
C ASP A 314 16.21 -17.57 -10.99
N ASP A 315 16.75 -18.04 -12.10
CA ASP A 315 17.49 -19.29 -12.19
C ASP A 315 18.84 -19.18 -11.47
N VAL A 316 18.97 -19.88 -10.35
CA VAL A 316 20.18 -19.89 -9.50
C VAL A 316 21.43 -20.41 -10.20
N ASN A 317 21.28 -21.13 -11.31
CA ASN A 317 22.40 -21.69 -12.10
C ASN A 317 22.79 -20.77 -13.27
N SER A 318 22.01 -19.72 -13.54
CA SER A 318 22.29 -18.79 -14.63
C SER A 318 23.32 -17.74 -14.24
N PRO A 319 24.24 -17.34 -15.15
CA PRO A 319 25.14 -16.20 -14.92
C PRO A 319 24.39 -14.87 -14.83
N TYR A 320 23.11 -14.87 -15.20
CA TYR A 320 22.22 -13.72 -15.12
C TYR A 320 21.31 -13.74 -13.89
N TYR A 321 21.53 -14.63 -12.92
CA TYR A 321 20.73 -14.69 -11.70
C TYR A 321 20.58 -13.30 -11.06
N ASN A 322 19.34 -12.95 -10.69
CA ASN A 322 18.93 -11.67 -10.13
C ASN A 322 19.28 -10.45 -10.97
N LYS A 323 19.24 -10.58 -12.30
CA LYS A 323 19.49 -9.47 -13.24
C LYS A 323 18.32 -9.26 -14.18
N LEU A 324 18.10 -7.98 -14.52
CA LEU A 324 17.28 -7.60 -15.67
C LEU A 324 18.07 -7.88 -16.96
N VAL A 325 17.47 -8.58 -17.90
CA VAL A 325 18.11 -8.99 -19.15
C VAL A 325 17.19 -8.68 -20.33
N ASP A 326 17.80 -8.18 -21.40
CA ASP A 326 17.19 -8.12 -22.74
C ASP A 326 17.65 -9.35 -23.54
N ALA A 327 16.74 -10.32 -23.72
CA ALA A 327 17.00 -11.56 -24.42
C ALA A 327 17.38 -11.38 -25.90
N SER A 328 17.07 -10.23 -26.51
CA SER A 328 17.53 -9.91 -27.87
C SER A 328 19.03 -9.70 -27.96
N GLN A 329 19.67 -9.33 -26.84
CA GLN A 329 21.11 -9.07 -26.77
C GLN A 329 21.90 -10.29 -26.29
N THR A 330 21.31 -11.14 -25.43
CA THR A 330 22.05 -12.24 -24.78
C THR A 330 21.63 -13.61 -25.26
N GLY A 331 20.46 -13.73 -25.93
CA GLY A 331 19.76 -15.00 -26.04
C GLY A 331 19.21 -15.45 -24.67
N ILE A 332 18.49 -16.56 -24.64
CA ILE A 332 17.96 -17.17 -23.41
C ILE A 332 19.02 -18.12 -22.84
N GLN A 333 19.57 -17.79 -21.67
CA GLN A 333 20.62 -18.55 -20.98
C GLN A 333 20.18 -18.86 -19.53
N TRP A 334 18.90 -19.18 -19.35
CA TRP A 334 18.29 -19.54 -18.07
C TRP A 334 17.15 -20.52 -18.30
N SER A 335 16.81 -21.29 -17.28
CA SER A 335 15.67 -22.21 -17.26
C SER A 335 14.46 -21.62 -16.53
N SER A 336 14.66 -20.55 -15.75
CA SER A 336 13.61 -19.84 -15.01
C SER A 336 13.88 -18.35 -14.99
N ALA A 337 12.85 -17.54 -15.26
CA ALA A 337 12.87 -16.08 -15.18
C ALA A 337 11.45 -15.51 -15.15
N GLU A 338 11.28 -14.36 -14.55
CA GLU A 338 10.06 -13.56 -14.72
C GLU A 338 10.09 -12.88 -16.10
N HIS A 339 9.22 -13.32 -17.01
CA HIS A 339 8.97 -12.63 -18.28
C HIS A 339 8.12 -11.39 -18.00
N LEU A 340 8.74 -10.23 -17.88
CA LEU A 340 8.12 -9.03 -17.28
C LEU A 340 6.84 -8.61 -17.98
N ILE A 341 6.75 -8.72 -19.30
CA ILE A 341 5.55 -8.40 -20.09
C ILE A 341 4.36 -9.34 -19.78
N GLY A 342 4.62 -10.53 -19.25
CA GLY A 342 3.62 -11.53 -18.88
C GLY A 342 2.79 -11.16 -17.64
N TYR A 343 3.17 -10.10 -16.93
CA TYR A 343 2.50 -9.62 -15.71
C TYR A 343 1.89 -8.22 -15.90
N PRO A 344 0.96 -8.00 -16.85
CA PRO A 344 0.53 -6.67 -17.26
C PRO A 344 -0.21 -5.87 -16.17
N THR A 345 -0.76 -6.54 -15.16
CA THR A 345 -1.40 -5.90 -14.01
C THR A 345 -0.37 -5.58 -12.93
N ALA A 346 0.41 -6.58 -12.48
CA ALA A 346 1.40 -6.40 -11.44
C ALA A 346 2.51 -5.44 -11.87
N TYR A 347 3.06 -5.64 -13.06
CA TYR A 347 4.14 -4.81 -13.59
C TYR A 347 3.64 -3.74 -14.56
N LYS A 348 2.37 -3.29 -14.41
CA LYS A 348 1.92 -2.09 -15.10
C LYS A 348 2.82 -0.91 -14.77
N TYR A 349 3.16 -0.77 -13.48
CA TYR A 349 4.15 0.15 -12.93
C TYR A 349 4.92 -0.54 -11.83
N ALA A 350 6.24 -0.54 -11.90
CA ALA A 350 7.10 -1.21 -10.94
C ALA A 350 8.46 -0.52 -10.80
N ILE A 351 9.15 -0.81 -9.71
CA ILE A 351 10.54 -0.42 -9.49
C ILE A 351 11.27 -1.52 -8.72
N ALA A 352 12.48 -1.84 -9.16
CA ALA A 352 13.32 -2.83 -8.50
C ALA A 352 13.82 -2.32 -7.15
N VAL A 353 13.77 -3.17 -6.14
CA VAL A 353 14.45 -2.98 -4.86
C VAL A 353 15.86 -3.61 -4.99
N ASN A 354 16.90 -2.87 -4.67
CA ASN A 354 18.29 -3.32 -4.79
C ASN A 354 18.66 -4.34 -3.70
N TYR A 355 17.89 -5.44 -3.67
CA TYR A 355 18.15 -6.60 -2.84
C TYR A 355 19.06 -7.59 -3.57
N ASN A 356 20.02 -8.20 -2.85
CA ASN A 356 20.96 -9.20 -3.39
C ASN A 356 21.67 -8.75 -4.68
N THR A 357 22.15 -7.51 -4.73
CA THR A 357 22.79 -6.93 -5.92
C THR A 357 24.11 -7.61 -6.28
N VAL A 358 24.72 -8.33 -5.34
CA VAL A 358 25.89 -9.19 -5.62
C VAL A 358 25.52 -10.50 -6.31
N CYS A 359 24.21 -10.74 -6.52
CA CYS A 359 23.65 -11.88 -7.22
C CYS A 359 24.07 -13.25 -6.62
N THR A 360 24.13 -13.33 -5.26
CA THR A 360 24.42 -14.58 -4.58
C THR A 360 23.35 -15.61 -4.87
N PRO A 361 23.68 -16.75 -5.53
CA PRO A 361 22.70 -17.76 -5.89
C PRO A 361 21.95 -18.30 -4.65
N GLY A 362 20.62 -18.43 -4.77
CA GLY A 362 19.77 -18.96 -3.71
C GLY A 362 19.44 -17.97 -2.58
N ALA A 363 20.02 -16.75 -2.56
CA ALA A 363 19.72 -15.74 -1.56
C ALA A 363 18.40 -15.00 -1.84
N GLY A 364 17.77 -15.23 -2.97
CA GLY A 364 16.55 -14.56 -3.42
C GLY A 364 16.79 -13.55 -4.52
N SER A 365 15.80 -13.39 -5.40
CA SER A 365 15.85 -12.56 -6.60
C SER A 365 14.54 -11.80 -6.79
N ALA A 366 14.46 -10.92 -7.79
CA ALA A 366 13.25 -10.28 -8.30
C ALA A 366 12.39 -9.62 -7.19
N ILE A 367 13.00 -8.83 -6.32
CA ILE A 367 12.27 -8.07 -5.30
C ILE A 367 11.89 -6.70 -5.86
N PHE A 368 10.60 -6.46 -6.03
CA PHE A 368 10.06 -5.22 -6.61
C PHE A 368 9.04 -4.56 -5.67
N LEU A 369 8.86 -3.27 -5.85
CA LEU A 369 7.65 -2.55 -5.46
C LEU A 369 6.80 -2.36 -6.73
N HIS A 370 5.54 -2.85 -6.72
CA HIS A 370 4.72 -2.93 -7.93
C HIS A 370 3.21 -2.77 -7.65
N CYS A 371 2.38 -2.75 -8.69
CA CYS A 371 0.92 -2.67 -8.56
C CYS A 371 0.35 -3.96 -7.97
N SER A 372 -0.61 -3.82 -7.05
CA SER A 372 -1.31 -4.95 -6.44
C SER A 372 -2.23 -5.65 -7.44
N THR A 373 -2.30 -6.96 -7.33
CA THR A 373 -3.30 -7.82 -8.00
C THR A 373 -4.37 -8.31 -7.02
N GLY A 374 -4.45 -7.69 -5.81
CA GLY A 374 -5.39 -8.06 -4.76
C GLY A 374 -4.87 -9.09 -3.76
N GLY A 375 -3.90 -9.94 -4.16
CA GLY A 375 -3.33 -11.01 -3.34
C GLY A 375 -1.99 -10.68 -2.68
N SER A 376 -1.43 -11.69 -1.99
CA SER A 376 -0.04 -11.68 -1.52
C SER A 376 0.94 -11.84 -2.69
N THR A 377 2.22 -11.54 -2.46
CA THR A 377 3.28 -11.66 -3.46
C THR A 377 4.13 -12.92 -3.24
N ALA A 378 5.05 -13.20 -4.15
CA ALA A 378 6.07 -14.24 -3.96
C ALA A 378 7.30 -13.75 -3.16
N GLY A 379 7.37 -12.44 -2.87
CA GLY A 379 8.47 -11.81 -2.13
C GLY A 379 8.54 -10.29 -2.34
N CYS A 380 7.88 -9.78 -3.35
CA CYS A 380 7.77 -8.36 -3.65
C CYS A 380 6.92 -7.59 -2.61
N ILE A 381 6.87 -6.29 -2.78
CA ILE A 381 5.94 -5.38 -2.10
C ILE A 381 4.94 -4.89 -3.15
N SER A 382 3.64 -4.92 -2.86
CA SER A 382 2.64 -4.37 -3.78
C SER A 382 1.69 -3.41 -3.09
N VAL A 383 1.29 -2.37 -3.82
CA VAL A 383 0.34 -1.33 -3.41
C VAL A 383 -0.68 -1.10 -4.52
N SER A 384 -1.79 -0.40 -4.25
CA SER A 384 -2.74 -0.04 -5.30
C SER A 384 -2.05 0.69 -6.46
N GLN A 385 -2.60 0.58 -7.68
CA GLN A 385 -2.03 1.22 -8.86
C GLN A 385 -1.90 2.74 -8.68
N SER A 386 -2.89 3.40 -8.08
CA SER A 386 -2.87 4.83 -7.80
C SER A 386 -1.72 5.21 -6.86
N ASN A 387 -1.53 4.45 -5.78
CA ASN A 387 -0.41 4.67 -4.87
C ASN A 387 0.95 4.38 -5.53
N MET A 388 1.04 3.36 -6.40
CA MET A 388 2.26 3.07 -7.14
C MET A 388 2.67 4.23 -8.06
N ILE A 389 1.70 4.84 -8.77
CA ILE A 389 1.93 6.03 -9.60
C ILE A 389 2.41 7.19 -8.73
N ARG A 390 1.72 7.51 -7.64
CA ARG A 390 2.10 8.59 -6.71
C ARG A 390 3.49 8.40 -6.13
N ILE A 391 3.82 7.17 -5.73
CA ILE A 391 5.16 6.83 -5.25
C ILE A 391 6.19 7.12 -6.34
N LEU A 392 6.03 6.57 -7.54
CA LEU A 392 6.97 6.75 -8.65
C LEU A 392 7.18 8.21 -9.03
N GLN A 393 6.11 9.02 -9.01
CA GLN A 393 6.17 10.47 -9.27
C GLN A 393 6.90 11.25 -8.16
N SER A 394 6.86 10.73 -6.93
CA SER A 394 7.41 11.40 -5.75
C SER A 394 8.86 11.01 -5.44
N LEU A 395 9.38 9.90 -6.00
CA LEU A 395 10.71 9.38 -5.66
C LEU A 395 11.82 10.38 -5.98
N GLN A 396 12.67 10.62 -4.98
CA GLN A 396 13.91 11.40 -5.11
C GLN A 396 15.10 10.47 -5.43
N GLY A 397 16.20 11.05 -5.86
CA GLY A 397 17.41 10.28 -6.25
C GLY A 397 18.00 9.45 -5.10
N ASP A 398 17.90 9.95 -3.88
CA ASP A 398 18.43 9.35 -2.65
C ASP A 398 17.42 8.50 -1.88
N THR A 399 16.19 8.31 -2.39
CA THR A 399 15.14 7.55 -1.69
C THR A 399 15.60 6.14 -1.34
N LEU A 400 15.44 5.77 -0.08
CA LEU A 400 15.66 4.42 0.43
C LEU A 400 14.32 3.76 0.83
N ILE A 401 14.28 2.43 0.80
CA ILE A 401 13.18 1.62 1.32
C ILE A 401 13.67 0.78 2.49
N GLY A 402 13.04 0.93 3.65
CA GLY A 402 13.26 0.11 4.83
C GLY A 402 12.12 -0.87 5.02
N ILE A 403 12.42 -2.16 5.12
CA ILE A 403 11.45 -3.24 5.26
C ILE A 403 11.63 -3.88 6.63
N TYR A 404 10.56 -3.92 7.43
CA TYR A 404 10.55 -4.31 8.84
C TYR A 404 9.48 -5.37 9.09
N GLN A 405 9.81 -6.39 9.92
CA GLN A 405 8.90 -7.50 10.21
C GLN A 405 7.60 -7.04 10.88
N ASN A 406 7.70 -6.06 11.76
CA ASN A 406 6.60 -5.47 12.51
C ASN A 406 7.04 -4.14 13.13
N SER A 407 6.14 -3.46 13.83
CA SER A 407 6.43 -2.18 14.50
C SER A 407 7.54 -2.27 15.56
N ASN A 408 7.73 -3.42 16.22
CA ASN A 408 8.78 -3.61 17.23
C ASN A 408 10.19 -3.67 16.60
N SER A 409 10.29 -3.85 15.29
CA SER A 409 11.56 -3.94 14.55
C SER A 409 12.04 -2.58 14.00
N LEU A 410 11.33 -1.48 14.32
CA LEU A 410 11.64 -0.15 13.79
C LEU A 410 12.83 0.53 14.47
N TYR A 411 13.18 0.13 15.71
CA TYR A 411 14.19 0.77 16.57
C TYR A 411 15.30 -0.19 16.98
#